data_83e050cc11693df6717cf35e2fc1b48a
#
_entry.id   83e050cc11693df6717cf35e2fc1b48a
#
_cell.length_a   1.000
_cell.length_b   1.000
_cell.length_c   1.000
_cell.angle_alpha   90.00
_cell.angle_beta   90.00
_cell.angle_gamma   90.00
#
_symmetry.space_group_name_H-M   'P 1'
#
loop_
_entity.id
_entity.type
_entity.pdbx_description
1 polymer ?
#
loop_
_entity_poly.entity_id
_entity_poly.type
_entity_poly.pdbx_seq_one_letter_code
_entity_poly.pdbx_strand_id
1 'polypeptide(L)'
;MNKKALLLIAALLVAVTATAQTSSRWGVTLGANFNEVHFKQTDILPSEKMFGPQAGVTGEMNFGSSGFGVDGALLYTLKQGKVNYGDRVAWKSLGYGEETVAMHYIDVPLHLKFKYRRLGGAETTIMPLVFVGPQFSFLPYASHKSLNSYPPVNVYLDMGAGVELFERMQVRAGYNFSVGQSFHTKLLDDNVAKNRTWYLTLPWFLK
;
A
#
# COMPACT_ATOMS: atom_id res chain seq x y z
N MET A 1 19.15 12.45 12.99
CA MET A 1 17.79 13.01 12.89
C MET A 1 17.75 14.32 13.69
N ASN A 2 17.34 15.41 13.08
CA ASN A 2 17.46 16.74 13.67
C ASN A 2 16.45 16.89 14.82
N LYS A 3 16.92 17.21 16.05
CA LYS A 3 16.07 17.35 17.25
C LYS A 3 14.89 18.34 17.02
N LYS A 4 15.08 19.34 16.16
CA LYS A 4 14.02 20.29 15.77
C LYS A 4 12.90 19.63 14.92
N ALA A 5 13.24 18.68 14.05
CA ALA A 5 12.24 17.94 13.27
C ALA A 5 11.41 17.00 14.17
N LEU A 6 12.04 16.36 15.16
CA LEU A 6 11.36 15.51 16.12
C LEU A 6 10.39 16.31 16.99
N LEU A 7 10.80 17.49 17.45
CA LEU A 7 9.95 18.42 18.21
C LEU A 7 8.78 18.96 17.38
N LEU A 8 8.99 19.24 16.09
CA LEU A 8 7.92 19.67 15.18
C LEU A 8 6.90 18.54 14.96
N ILE A 9 7.35 17.30 14.77
CA ILE A 9 6.48 16.12 14.62
C ILE A 9 5.71 15.87 15.92
N ALA A 10 6.37 15.96 17.08
CA ALA A 10 5.73 15.80 18.38
C ALA A 10 4.72 16.93 18.66
N ALA A 11 5.05 18.18 18.34
CA ALA A 11 4.14 19.31 18.47
C ALA A 11 2.94 19.19 17.52
N LEU A 12 3.14 18.69 16.30
CA LEU A 12 2.06 18.43 15.35
C LEU A 12 1.12 17.32 15.87
N LEU A 13 1.67 16.25 16.45
CA LEU A 13 0.90 15.15 17.05
C LEU A 13 0.09 15.65 18.27
N VAL A 14 0.67 16.50 19.12
CA VAL A 14 -0.03 17.08 20.28
C VAL A 14 -1.09 18.09 19.85
N ALA A 15 -0.85 18.91 18.84
CA ALA A 15 -1.84 19.84 18.31
C ALA A 15 -3.07 19.11 17.71
N VAL A 16 -2.86 17.95 17.11
CA VAL A 16 -3.95 17.10 16.57
C VAL A 16 -4.81 16.48 17.68
N THR A 17 -4.26 16.24 18.87
CA THR A 17 -5.02 15.69 20.01
C THR A 17 -5.80 16.76 20.79
N ALA A 18 -5.47 18.03 20.65
CA ALA A 18 -6.05 19.13 21.45
C ALA A 18 -7.41 19.65 20.94
N THR A 19 -7.86 19.28 19.74
CA THR A 19 -9.14 19.73 19.17
C THR A 19 -10.18 18.61 19.14
N ALA A 20 -10.62 18.29 20.21
CA ALA A 20 -11.69 17.61 20.87
C ALA A 20 -12.72 16.81 20.20
N GLN A 21 -13.56 16.80 19.49
CA GLN A 21 -14.55 15.75 19.13
C GLN A 21 -14.00 14.80 18.08
N THR A 22 -13.22 13.81 18.54
CA THR A 22 -12.75 12.73 17.66
C THR A 22 -13.85 11.68 17.54
N SER A 23 -14.26 11.39 16.31
CA SER A 23 -15.06 10.20 16.03
C SER A 23 -14.16 9.10 15.51
N SER A 24 -14.17 7.96 16.17
CA SER A 24 -13.46 6.76 15.71
C SER A 24 -14.45 5.72 15.24
N ARG A 25 -14.11 5.03 14.18
CA ARG A 25 -14.88 3.90 13.66
C ARG A 25 -13.94 2.84 13.08
N TRP A 26 -14.39 1.61 13.08
CA TRP A 26 -13.65 0.49 12.51
C TRP A 26 -14.51 -0.27 11.51
N GLY A 27 -13.88 -1.09 10.70
CA GLY A 27 -14.57 -1.82 9.66
C GLY A 27 -13.70 -2.87 9.01
N VAL A 28 -14.19 -3.41 7.93
CA VAL A 28 -13.50 -4.38 7.10
C VAL A 28 -13.17 -3.77 5.74
N THR A 29 -12.09 -4.21 5.15
CA THR A 29 -11.65 -3.76 3.83
C THR A 29 -11.46 -4.97 2.92
N LEU A 30 -12.03 -4.89 1.73
CA LEU A 30 -11.77 -5.78 0.62
C LEU A 30 -11.16 -4.97 -0.52
N GLY A 31 -10.31 -5.58 -1.34
CA GLY A 31 -9.72 -4.88 -2.45
C GLY A 31 -8.93 -5.77 -3.38
N ALA A 32 -8.40 -5.12 -4.38
CA ALA A 32 -7.55 -5.70 -5.41
C ALA A 32 -6.34 -4.81 -5.66
N ASN A 33 -5.22 -5.43 -5.97
CA ASN A 33 -4.03 -4.73 -6.37
C ASN A 33 -3.51 -5.23 -7.71
N PHE A 34 -2.81 -4.34 -8.42
CA PHE A 34 -2.09 -4.60 -9.66
C PHE A 34 -0.64 -4.26 -9.39
N ASN A 35 0.16 -5.28 -9.18
CA ASN A 35 1.56 -5.14 -8.84
C ASN A 35 2.44 -5.27 -10.07
N GLU A 36 3.42 -4.39 -10.18
CA GLU A 36 4.47 -4.41 -11.19
C GLU A 36 5.82 -4.41 -10.50
N VAL A 37 6.67 -5.33 -10.89
CA VAL A 37 8.05 -5.38 -10.43
C VAL A 37 8.91 -4.60 -11.41
N HIS A 38 9.44 -3.47 -10.99
CA HIS A 38 10.27 -2.60 -11.82
C HIS A 38 11.76 -2.80 -11.50
N PHE A 39 12.51 -3.33 -12.45
CA PHE A 39 13.96 -3.47 -12.35
C PHE A 39 14.66 -2.18 -12.79
N LYS A 40 15.75 -1.84 -12.11
CA LYS A 40 16.53 -0.62 -12.41
C LYS A 40 17.18 -0.66 -13.79
N GLN A 41 17.43 -1.86 -14.31
CA GLN A 41 17.92 -2.10 -15.68
C GLN A 41 16.72 -2.55 -16.54
N THR A 42 16.10 -1.61 -17.21
CA THR A 42 14.82 -1.77 -17.93
C THR A 42 14.87 -2.74 -19.12
N ASP A 43 16.06 -3.04 -19.65
CA ASP A 43 16.22 -3.77 -20.92
C ASP A 43 16.39 -5.29 -20.74
N ILE A 44 16.52 -5.79 -19.50
CA ILE A 44 16.91 -7.18 -19.27
C ILE A 44 15.75 -8.07 -18.81
N LEU A 45 14.79 -7.53 -18.07
CA LEU A 45 13.72 -8.33 -17.48
C LEU A 45 12.35 -7.60 -17.54
N PRO A 46 11.59 -7.77 -18.63
CA PRO A 46 10.22 -7.27 -18.67
C PRO A 46 9.38 -7.97 -17.61
N SER A 47 8.63 -7.21 -16.81
CA SER A 47 7.66 -7.74 -15.86
C SER A 47 6.24 -7.33 -16.26
N GLU A 48 5.30 -8.26 -16.14
CA GLU A 48 3.89 -8.00 -16.38
C GLU A 48 3.17 -7.65 -15.09
N LYS A 49 2.20 -6.73 -15.19
CA LYS A 49 1.30 -6.41 -14.08
C LYS A 49 0.40 -7.59 -13.78
N MET A 50 0.38 -8.01 -12.54
CA MET A 50 -0.49 -9.10 -12.11
C MET A 50 -1.46 -8.64 -11.04
N PHE A 51 -2.65 -9.22 -11.12
CA PHE A 51 -3.73 -9.03 -10.15
C PHE A 51 -3.44 -9.77 -8.84
N GLY A 52 -3.77 -9.15 -7.70
CA GLY A 52 -3.75 -9.79 -6.40
C GLY A 52 -4.88 -9.30 -5.51
N PRO A 53 -5.57 -10.18 -4.77
CA PRO A 53 -6.56 -9.79 -3.80
C PRO A 53 -5.91 -9.22 -2.54
N GLN A 54 -6.68 -8.37 -1.82
CA GLN A 54 -6.35 -7.91 -0.49
C GLN A 54 -7.58 -7.82 0.39
N ALA A 55 -7.45 -8.15 1.68
CA ALA A 55 -8.53 -8.12 2.64
C ALA A 55 -8.00 -7.89 4.05
N GLY A 56 -8.79 -7.27 4.91
CA GLY A 56 -8.42 -7.06 6.31
C GLY A 56 -9.35 -6.16 7.08
N VAL A 57 -8.82 -5.59 8.14
CA VAL A 57 -9.55 -4.68 9.03
C VAL A 57 -8.99 -3.27 8.89
N THR A 58 -9.85 -2.29 9.06
CA THR A 58 -9.50 -0.87 8.96
C THR A 58 -10.10 -0.09 10.11
N GLY A 59 -9.39 0.94 10.53
CA GLY A 59 -9.87 1.90 11.51
C GLY A 59 -9.60 3.31 11.04
N GLU A 60 -10.48 4.24 11.34
CA GLU A 60 -10.24 5.66 11.09
C GLU A 60 -10.65 6.51 12.30
N MET A 61 -9.95 7.61 12.45
CA MET A 61 -10.23 8.63 13.43
C MET A 61 -10.34 9.98 12.70
N ASN A 62 -11.46 10.64 12.82
CA ASN A 62 -11.71 11.95 12.23
C ASN A 62 -11.64 13.05 13.30
N PHE A 63 -11.01 14.18 12.95
CA PHE A 63 -10.80 15.30 13.87
C PHE A 63 -11.88 16.37 13.68
N GLY A 64 -12.92 16.31 14.50
CA GLY A 64 -14.02 17.27 14.51
C GLY A 64 -14.64 17.51 13.13
N SER A 65 -14.95 18.77 12.84
CA SER A 65 -15.52 19.24 11.57
C SER A 65 -14.49 19.66 10.52
N SER A 66 -13.19 19.51 10.82
CA SER A 66 -12.10 20.00 9.95
C SER A 66 -11.99 19.26 8.61
N GLY A 67 -12.54 18.06 8.53
CA GLY A 67 -12.36 17.16 7.41
C GLY A 67 -11.07 16.34 7.47
N PHE A 68 -10.14 16.68 8.35
CA PHE A 68 -8.91 15.91 8.56
C PHE A 68 -9.16 14.68 9.44
N GLY A 69 -8.37 13.66 9.22
CA GLY A 69 -8.38 12.43 10.01
C GLY A 69 -7.13 11.60 9.76
N VAL A 70 -7.00 10.57 10.55
CA VAL A 70 -6.00 9.51 10.33
C VAL A 70 -6.73 8.21 10.13
N ASP A 71 -6.19 7.34 9.30
CA ASP A 71 -6.65 5.97 9.21
C ASP A 71 -5.47 4.99 9.17
N GLY A 72 -5.77 3.78 9.55
CA GLY A 72 -4.84 2.66 9.48
C GLY A 72 -5.60 1.37 9.19
N ALA A 73 -4.88 0.40 8.69
CA ALA A 73 -5.45 -0.91 8.43
C ALA A 73 -4.43 -2.02 8.73
N LEU A 74 -4.92 -3.22 8.88
CA LEU A 74 -4.14 -4.46 8.86
C LEU A 74 -4.71 -5.32 7.74
N LEU A 75 -3.95 -5.45 6.65
CA LEU A 75 -4.40 -6.09 5.42
C LEU A 75 -3.52 -7.30 5.11
N TYR A 76 -4.14 -8.41 4.78
CA TYR A 76 -3.49 -9.46 4.04
C TYR A 76 -3.53 -9.12 2.55
N THR A 77 -2.37 -9.10 1.89
CA THR A 77 -2.23 -8.71 0.49
C THR A 77 -1.42 -9.75 -0.26
N LEU A 78 -1.99 -10.30 -1.31
CA LEU A 78 -1.26 -11.13 -2.26
C LEU A 78 -0.75 -10.22 -3.39
N LYS A 79 0.58 -10.09 -3.51
CA LYS A 79 1.22 -9.39 -4.63
C LYS A 79 1.83 -10.42 -5.56
N GLN A 80 1.46 -10.37 -6.82
CA GLN A 80 2.00 -11.26 -7.83
C GLN A 80 2.79 -10.45 -8.86
N GLY A 81 3.78 -11.07 -9.45
CA GLY A 81 4.56 -10.51 -10.53
C GLY A 81 5.06 -11.61 -11.44
N LYS A 82 4.96 -11.42 -12.74
CA LYS A 82 5.54 -12.32 -13.73
C LYS A 82 6.90 -11.77 -14.12
N VAL A 83 7.93 -12.55 -13.92
CA VAL A 83 9.31 -12.18 -14.23
C VAL A 83 9.80 -13.11 -15.33
N ASN A 84 10.29 -12.52 -16.42
CA ASN A 84 10.90 -13.28 -17.50
C ASN A 84 12.43 -13.23 -17.38
N TYR A 85 13.04 -14.38 -17.03
CA TYR A 85 14.50 -14.51 -16.87
C TYR A 85 15.26 -14.74 -18.20
N GLY A 86 14.59 -14.58 -19.34
CA GLY A 86 15.17 -14.68 -20.68
C GLY A 86 15.00 -16.04 -21.34
N ASP A 87 15.13 -16.06 -22.67
CA ASP A 87 14.86 -17.21 -23.56
C ASP A 87 16.05 -18.19 -23.72
N ARG A 88 16.96 -18.28 -22.78
CA ARG A 88 18.06 -19.24 -22.88
C ARG A 88 17.54 -20.66 -22.66
N VAL A 89 17.41 -21.41 -23.77
CA VAL A 89 16.92 -22.79 -23.81
C VAL A 89 17.67 -23.73 -22.85
N ALA A 90 18.95 -23.49 -22.59
CA ALA A 90 19.78 -24.28 -21.66
C ALA A 90 19.33 -24.20 -20.19
N TRP A 91 18.50 -23.24 -19.83
CA TRP A 91 18.09 -22.98 -18.44
C TRP A 91 16.62 -23.35 -18.18
N LYS A 92 15.85 -23.68 -19.21
CA LYS A 92 14.46 -24.15 -19.06
C LYS A 92 14.32 -25.40 -18.19
N SER A 93 15.31 -26.31 -18.26
CA SER A 93 15.33 -27.52 -17.42
C SER A 93 15.58 -27.24 -15.92
N LEU A 94 16.05 -26.03 -15.58
CA LEU A 94 16.31 -25.57 -14.22
C LEU A 94 15.23 -24.63 -13.69
N GLY A 95 14.10 -24.45 -14.43
CA GLY A 95 13.02 -23.54 -14.04
C GLY A 95 13.24 -22.09 -14.44
N TYR A 96 14.17 -21.80 -15.34
CA TYR A 96 14.38 -20.48 -15.88
C TYR A 96 13.53 -20.25 -17.13
N GLY A 97 12.84 -19.17 -17.17
CA GLY A 97 11.89 -18.77 -18.20
C GLY A 97 10.95 -17.73 -17.62
N GLU A 98 9.71 -17.78 -17.99
CA GLU A 98 8.67 -16.98 -17.34
C GLU A 98 8.25 -17.63 -16.02
N GLU A 99 8.46 -16.94 -14.91
CA GLU A 99 8.04 -17.41 -13.58
C GLU A 99 7.08 -16.41 -12.94
N THR A 100 6.01 -16.93 -12.35
CA THR A 100 5.10 -16.15 -11.53
C THR A 100 5.58 -16.20 -10.08
N VAL A 101 5.98 -15.04 -9.57
CA VAL A 101 6.36 -14.87 -8.17
C VAL A 101 5.14 -14.42 -7.38
N ALA A 102 4.74 -15.22 -6.39
CA ALA A 102 3.68 -14.88 -5.45
C ALA A 102 4.27 -14.48 -4.10
N MET A 103 3.93 -13.30 -3.62
CA MET A 103 4.40 -12.73 -2.36
C MET A 103 3.19 -12.43 -1.48
N HIS A 104 3.16 -13.04 -0.30
CA HIS A 104 2.11 -12.85 0.69
C HIS A 104 2.57 -11.81 1.70
N TYR A 105 1.88 -10.69 1.75
CA TYR A 105 2.20 -9.59 2.65
C TYR A 105 1.14 -9.41 3.74
N ILE A 106 1.61 -8.96 4.89
CA ILE A 106 0.79 -8.30 5.90
C ILE A 106 1.13 -6.82 5.82
N ASP A 107 0.20 -6.02 5.31
CA ASP A 107 0.36 -4.59 5.08
C ASP A 107 -0.29 -3.80 6.22
N VAL A 108 0.46 -2.81 6.74
CA VAL A 108 0.01 -1.88 7.77
C VAL A 108 0.15 -0.45 7.21
N PRO A 109 -0.82 0.03 6.43
CA PRO A 109 -0.86 1.42 6.01
C PRO A 109 -1.29 2.34 7.16
N LEU A 110 -0.70 3.53 7.21
CA LEU A 110 -1.05 4.61 8.14
C LEU A 110 -1.16 5.90 7.34
N HIS A 111 -2.36 6.46 7.23
CA HIS A 111 -2.60 7.61 6.37
C HIS A 111 -3.06 8.83 7.15
N LEU A 112 -2.55 9.98 6.75
CA LEU A 112 -3.24 11.25 6.95
C LEU A 112 -4.27 11.39 5.83
N LYS A 113 -5.51 11.69 6.21
CA LYS A 113 -6.64 11.76 5.31
C LYS A 113 -7.33 13.10 5.41
N PHE A 114 -7.83 13.60 4.28
CA PHE A 114 -8.71 14.75 4.20
C PHE A 114 -10.01 14.39 3.46
N LYS A 115 -11.15 14.66 4.09
CA LYS A 115 -12.50 14.50 3.51
C LYS A 115 -13.11 15.87 3.27
N TYR A 116 -13.54 16.12 2.05
CA TYR A 116 -14.24 17.34 1.72
C TYR A 116 -15.72 17.25 2.10
N ARG A 117 -16.13 18.04 3.09
CA ARG A 117 -17.48 17.99 3.69
C ARG A 117 -18.43 19.12 3.28
N ARG A 118 -18.03 20.00 2.36
CA ARG A 118 -18.83 21.16 1.94
C ARG A 118 -19.47 20.97 0.57
N LEU A 119 -20.36 19.99 0.43
CA LEU A 119 -21.03 19.70 -0.83
C LEU A 119 -22.50 20.17 -0.87
N GLY A 120 -22.85 21.21 -0.08
CA GLY A 120 -24.17 21.85 -0.19
C GLY A 120 -25.36 20.93 0.14
N GLY A 121 -25.23 20.07 1.15
CA GLY A 121 -26.27 19.14 1.59
C GLY A 121 -26.15 17.71 1.06
N ALA A 122 -25.27 17.44 0.11
CA ALA A 122 -24.96 16.07 -0.35
C ALA A 122 -23.91 15.36 0.54
N GLU A 123 -23.50 15.98 1.60
CA GLU A 123 -22.41 15.54 2.49
C GLU A 123 -22.67 14.21 3.17
N THR A 124 -23.92 13.86 3.39
CA THR A 124 -24.33 12.56 3.95
C THR A 124 -24.28 11.44 2.93
N THR A 125 -24.30 11.77 1.63
CA THR A 125 -24.36 10.78 0.57
C THR A 125 -23.02 10.51 -0.08
N ILE A 126 -22.26 11.57 -0.39
CA ILE A 126 -20.99 11.46 -1.11
C ILE A 126 -19.97 12.45 -0.51
N MET A 127 -18.83 11.95 -0.06
CA MET A 127 -17.73 12.77 0.43
C MET A 127 -16.43 12.39 -0.27
N PRO A 128 -15.88 13.23 -1.15
CA PRO A 128 -14.56 13.04 -1.73
C PRO A 128 -13.49 13.05 -0.63
N LEU A 129 -12.48 12.20 -0.79
CA LEU A 129 -11.36 12.10 0.13
C LEU A 129 -10.05 11.90 -0.60
N VAL A 130 -8.99 12.38 0.03
CA VAL A 130 -7.61 12.11 -0.38
C VAL A 130 -6.83 11.62 0.84
N PHE A 131 -5.81 10.82 0.61
CA PHE A 131 -4.98 10.29 1.67
C PHE A 131 -3.54 10.11 1.23
N VAL A 132 -2.63 10.18 2.20
CA VAL A 132 -1.20 9.95 1.99
C VAL A 132 -0.56 9.49 3.29
N GLY A 133 0.40 8.58 3.21
CA GLY A 133 1.16 8.14 4.37
C GLY A 133 2.07 6.95 4.13
N PRO A 134 2.81 6.52 5.13
CA PRO A 134 3.64 5.33 5.05
C PRO A 134 2.80 4.06 5.11
N GLN A 135 3.26 3.04 4.40
CA GLN A 135 2.78 1.66 4.52
C GLN A 135 3.96 0.75 4.87
N PHE A 136 3.80 -0.02 5.92
CA PHE A 136 4.74 -1.05 6.33
C PHE A 136 4.23 -2.41 5.85
N SER A 137 5.06 -3.13 5.09
CA SER A 137 4.68 -4.41 4.50
C SER A 137 5.61 -5.50 5.01
N PHE A 138 5.06 -6.45 5.74
CA PHE A 138 5.78 -7.60 6.27
C PHE A 138 5.57 -8.78 5.33
N LEU A 139 6.65 -9.48 4.95
CA LEU A 139 6.62 -10.61 4.03
C LEU A 139 6.79 -11.94 4.77
N PRO A 140 5.72 -12.58 5.25
CA PRO A 140 5.82 -13.88 5.92
C PRO A 140 6.14 -15.01 4.94
N TYR A 141 5.67 -14.93 3.68
CA TYR A 141 5.88 -15.99 2.70
C TYR A 141 6.05 -15.42 1.29
N ALA A 142 7.01 -16.00 0.55
CA ALA A 142 7.20 -15.76 -0.87
C ALA A 142 7.54 -17.08 -1.56
N SER A 143 7.07 -17.27 -2.80
CA SER A 143 7.49 -18.37 -3.64
C SER A 143 8.93 -18.17 -4.14
N HIS A 144 9.63 -19.26 -4.45
CA HIS A 144 10.98 -19.23 -5.08
C HIS A 144 12.06 -18.47 -4.30
N LYS A 145 12.13 -18.68 -2.98
CA LYS A 145 13.16 -18.09 -2.11
C LYS A 145 14.61 -18.50 -2.45
N SER A 146 14.79 -19.54 -3.22
CA SER A 146 16.14 -20.02 -3.62
C SER A 146 16.85 -19.07 -4.58
N LEU A 147 16.11 -18.38 -5.41
CA LEU A 147 16.62 -17.48 -6.46
C LEU A 147 16.64 -16.01 -6.05
N ASN A 148 15.80 -15.62 -5.10
CA ASN A 148 15.61 -14.23 -4.69
C ASN A 148 15.82 -14.06 -3.19
N SER A 149 16.43 -12.95 -2.80
CA SER A 149 16.50 -12.50 -1.41
C SER A 149 15.48 -11.42 -1.16
N TYR A 150 14.56 -11.67 -0.24
CA TYR A 150 13.47 -10.74 0.10
C TYR A 150 13.72 -10.14 1.47
N PRO A 151 13.73 -8.81 1.62
CA PRO A 151 13.75 -8.19 2.94
C PRO A 151 12.45 -8.53 3.68
N PRO A 152 12.52 -8.83 4.98
CA PRO A 152 11.35 -9.21 5.76
C PRO A 152 10.34 -8.06 5.93
N VAL A 153 10.81 -6.83 5.83
CA VAL A 153 10.00 -5.61 5.95
C VAL A 153 10.31 -4.66 4.81
N ASN A 154 9.27 -4.19 4.16
CA ASN A 154 9.34 -3.16 3.13
C ASN A 154 8.56 -1.93 3.56
N VAL A 155 9.08 -0.74 3.26
CA VAL A 155 8.41 0.53 3.50
C VAL A 155 8.02 1.17 2.18
N TYR A 156 6.75 1.52 2.08
CA TYR A 156 6.19 2.21 0.92
C TYR A 156 5.67 3.58 1.32
N LEU A 157 5.67 4.50 0.37
CA LEU A 157 4.83 5.68 0.44
C LEU A 157 3.54 5.38 -0.32
N ASP A 158 2.42 5.52 0.36
CA ASP A 158 1.09 5.25 -0.15
C ASP A 158 0.32 6.56 -0.30
N MET A 159 -0.33 6.76 -1.43
CA MET A 159 -1.15 7.92 -1.70
C MET A 159 -2.33 7.57 -2.59
N GLY A 160 -3.44 8.27 -2.40
CA GLY A 160 -4.61 8.01 -3.20
C GLY A 160 -5.75 8.99 -2.97
N ALA A 161 -6.83 8.68 -3.66
CA ALA A 161 -8.08 9.40 -3.56
C ALA A 161 -9.26 8.42 -3.55
N GLY A 162 -10.40 8.91 -3.13
CA GLY A 162 -11.60 8.10 -3.11
C GLY A 162 -12.84 8.91 -2.80
N VAL A 163 -13.90 8.19 -2.58
CA VAL A 163 -15.18 8.75 -2.15
C VAL A 163 -15.73 7.93 -1.00
N GLU A 164 -16.29 8.58 -0.02
CA GLU A 164 -17.12 7.96 1.00
C GLU A 164 -18.58 8.05 0.62
N LEU A 165 -19.26 6.94 0.72
CA LEU A 165 -20.67 6.80 0.38
C LEU A 165 -21.46 6.47 1.64
N PHE A 166 -22.58 7.19 1.87
CA PHE A 166 -23.52 6.95 2.96
C PHE A 166 -22.88 6.88 4.36
N GLU A 167 -21.77 7.59 4.56
CA GLU A 167 -21.00 7.58 5.81
C GLU A 167 -20.52 6.19 6.29
N ARG A 168 -20.58 5.18 5.44
CA ARG A 168 -20.26 3.78 5.81
C ARG A 168 -19.28 3.09 4.89
N MET A 169 -19.38 3.33 3.61
CA MET A 169 -18.56 2.68 2.61
C MET A 169 -17.62 3.68 1.97
N GLN A 170 -16.40 3.29 1.73
CA GLN A 170 -15.47 4.09 0.94
C GLN A 170 -15.05 3.30 -0.30
N VAL A 171 -14.90 3.98 -1.42
CA VAL A 171 -14.25 3.47 -2.62
C VAL A 171 -12.95 4.25 -2.75
N ARG A 172 -11.82 3.58 -2.67
CA ARG A 172 -10.49 4.20 -2.69
C ARG A 172 -9.65 3.62 -3.81
N ALA A 173 -9.02 4.48 -4.60
CA ALA A 173 -7.97 4.11 -5.52
C ALA A 173 -6.65 4.73 -5.05
N GLY A 174 -5.60 3.95 -5.03
CA GLY A 174 -4.31 4.41 -4.55
C GLY A 174 -3.15 3.81 -5.32
N TYR A 175 -2.01 4.40 -5.06
CA TYR A 175 -0.74 4.00 -5.61
C TYR A 175 0.30 3.98 -4.51
N ASN A 176 0.99 2.86 -4.37
CA ASN A 176 2.12 2.77 -3.48
C ASN A 176 3.41 2.47 -4.23
N PHE A 177 4.47 3.12 -3.81
CA PHE A 177 5.80 2.91 -4.33
C PHE A 177 6.80 2.67 -3.20
N SER A 178 7.70 1.73 -3.43
CA SER A 178 8.74 1.40 -2.46
C SER A 178 9.69 2.57 -2.26
N VAL A 179 9.88 2.97 -1.01
CA VAL A 179 10.91 3.96 -0.63
C VAL A 179 12.28 3.31 -0.58
N GLY A 180 12.34 2.00 -0.35
CA GLY A 180 13.54 1.18 -0.32
C GLY A 180 13.62 0.16 -1.46
N GLN A 181 14.50 -0.81 -1.29
CA GLN A 181 14.68 -1.94 -2.18
C GLN A 181 13.66 -3.03 -1.82
N SER A 182 12.89 -3.52 -2.79
CA SER A 182 11.86 -4.53 -2.51
C SER A 182 12.40 -5.95 -2.49
N PHE A 183 13.38 -6.26 -3.33
CA PHE A 183 14.15 -7.51 -3.28
C PHE A 183 15.42 -7.44 -4.14
N HIS A 184 16.35 -8.38 -3.89
CA HIS A 184 17.55 -8.58 -4.70
C HIS A 184 17.46 -9.93 -5.40
N THR A 185 17.76 -9.96 -6.70
CA THR A 185 17.94 -11.23 -7.39
C THR A 185 19.42 -11.65 -7.33
N LYS A 186 19.67 -12.91 -6.96
CA LYS A 186 21.00 -13.49 -6.87
C LYS A 186 21.63 -13.80 -8.24
N LEU A 187 20.81 -13.76 -9.30
CA LEU A 187 21.21 -14.16 -10.65
C LEU A 187 21.91 -13.08 -11.45
N LEU A 188 21.78 -11.82 -11.07
CA LEU A 188 22.33 -10.67 -11.77
C LEU A 188 22.95 -9.77 -10.71
N ASP A 189 24.24 -9.55 -10.77
CA ASP A 189 24.99 -8.68 -9.86
C ASP A 189 24.26 -7.34 -9.65
N ASP A 190 23.85 -7.10 -8.40
CA ASP A 190 23.27 -5.84 -7.89
C ASP A 190 21.96 -5.31 -8.54
N ASN A 191 21.12 -6.14 -9.11
CA ASN A 191 19.83 -5.68 -9.61
C ASN A 191 18.80 -5.51 -8.50
N VAL A 192 18.52 -4.25 -8.23
CA VAL A 192 17.52 -3.81 -7.26
C VAL A 192 16.16 -3.72 -7.95
N ALA A 193 15.20 -4.49 -7.48
CA ALA A 193 13.82 -4.39 -7.90
C ALA A 193 13.01 -3.49 -6.95
N LYS A 194 12.15 -2.64 -7.53
CA LYS A 194 11.19 -1.81 -6.82
C LYS A 194 9.78 -2.25 -7.19
N ASN A 195 8.94 -2.44 -6.19
CA ASN A 195 7.52 -2.70 -6.40
C ASN A 195 6.77 -1.38 -6.58
N ARG A 196 5.90 -1.36 -7.59
CA ARG A 196 4.92 -0.31 -7.85
C ARG A 196 3.55 -0.97 -7.89
N THR A 197 2.64 -0.51 -7.07
CA THR A 197 1.35 -1.17 -6.94
C THR A 197 0.23 -0.16 -7.04
N TRP A 198 -0.66 -0.34 -8.00
CA TRP A 198 -1.98 0.30 -8.04
C TRP A 198 -2.96 -0.58 -7.28
N TYR A 199 -3.87 0.03 -6.56
CA TYR A 199 -4.90 -0.75 -5.88
C TYR A 199 -6.25 -0.03 -5.86
N LEU A 200 -7.28 -0.84 -5.69
CA LEU A 200 -8.65 -0.42 -5.44
C LEU A 200 -9.12 -1.11 -4.16
N THR A 201 -9.64 -0.35 -3.20
CA THR A 201 -10.15 -0.87 -1.93
C THR A 201 -11.55 -0.36 -1.62
N LEU A 202 -12.30 -1.19 -0.91
CA LEU A 202 -13.65 -0.95 -0.47
C LEU A 202 -13.73 -1.12 1.06
N PRO A 203 -13.30 -0.12 1.85
CA PRO A 203 -13.53 -0.09 3.29
C PRO A 203 -15.02 0.03 3.62
N TRP A 204 -15.51 -0.87 4.46
CA TRP A 204 -16.86 -0.84 4.99
C TRP A 204 -16.79 -0.67 6.50
N PHE A 205 -17.26 0.47 7.01
CA PHE A 205 -17.23 0.80 8.43
C PHE A 205 -18.49 0.32 9.13
N LEU A 206 -18.26 -0.31 10.28
CA LEU A 206 -19.29 -0.71 11.21
C LEU A 206 -19.58 0.49 12.14
N LYS A 207 -20.85 0.67 12.50
CA LYS A 207 -21.26 1.71 13.46
C LYS A 207 -20.98 1.27 14.87
#